data_5b6510db64fc119edebef2a2857cdabf
#
_entry.id   5b6510db64fc119edebef2a2857cdabf
#
_cell.length_a   1.000
_cell.length_b   1.000
_cell.length_c   1.000
_cell.angle_alpha   90.00
_cell.angle_beta   90.00
_cell.angle_gamma   90.00
#
_symmetry.space_group_name_H-M   'P 1'
#
loop_
_entity.id
_entity.type
_entity.pdbx_description
1 polymer ?
#
loop_
_entity_poly.entity_id
_entity_poly.type
_entity_poly.pdbx_seq_one_letter_code
_entity_poly.pdbx_strand_id
1 'polypeptide(L)'
;MGIDILIVGGGISGLTASWQLQNAGLKVCLIEARERVGGRILTQGDAFCDMGPSWFWPDQPLVSSLLDKFKIPSFKQFIEGKVLWQDAQGLVQEYPMDSPMAGALRIQCGVGALTQNIAAEISAENILLGHVLKGLQIHEDGLLAEVQGPEGLLEIFSRQIALAIPPRLAGAIAYSSALPEKTQQLLESTPTWMAGHAKFFVLYDEPFWREQGLCGTTMSQRGPLAEIHDASPNAGE
;
A
#
# COMPACT_ATOMS: atom_id res chain seq x y z
N MET A 1 -28.08 9.47 13.99
CA MET A 1 -27.34 8.33 14.59
C MET A 1 -25.85 8.59 14.38
N GLY A 2 -25.05 8.69 15.46
CA GLY A 2 -23.64 9.07 15.35
C GLY A 2 -22.76 7.96 14.78
N ILE A 3 -21.60 8.35 14.21
CA ILE A 3 -20.51 7.47 13.81
C ILE A 3 -19.76 7.03 15.07
N ASP A 4 -19.50 5.73 15.24
CA ASP A 4 -18.71 5.25 16.37
C ASP A 4 -17.22 5.51 16.13
N ILE A 5 -16.72 5.23 14.92
CA ILE A 5 -15.32 5.43 14.58
C ILE A 5 -15.18 6.04 13.18
N LEU A 6 -14.44 7.15 13.08
CA LEU A 6 -13.97 7.72 11.83
C LEU A 6 -12.57 7.16 11.54
N ILE A 7 -12.41 6.50 10.40
CA ILE A 7 -11.11 6.01 9.90
C ILE A 7 -10.58 6.98 8.86
N VAL A 8 -9.35 7.45 9.04
CA VAL A 8 -8.69 8.38 8.10
C VAL A 8 -7.59 7.66 7.35
N GLY A 9 -7.79 7.49 6.04
CA GLY A 9 -6.88 6.82 5.13
C GLY A 9 -7.41 5.49 4.63
N GLY A 10 -7.67 5.40 3.32
CA GLY A 10 -8.17 4.22 2.60
C GLY A 10 -7.07 3.27 2.10
N GLY A 11 -5.91 3.23 2.79
CA GLY A 11 -4.89 2.19 2.59
C GLY A 11 -5.30 0.86 3.19
N ILE A 12 -4.50 -0.19 3.00
CA ILE A 12 -4.81 -1.54 3.52
C ILE A 12 -5.11 -1.54 5.03
N SER A 13 -4.40 -0.76 5.84
CA SER A 13 -4.65 -0.66 7.28
C SER A 13 -6.03 -0.10 7.60
N GLY A 14 -6.40 1.04 6.98
CA GLY A 14 -7.71 1.66 7.21
C GLY A 14 -8.86 0.83 6.67
N LEU A 15 -8.69 0.23 5.49
CA LEU A 15 -9.68 -0.69 4.92
C LEU A 15 -9.91 -1.90 5.82
N THR A 16 -8.83 -2.57 6.27
CA THR A 16 -8.94 -3.73 7.15
C THR A 16 -9.59 -3.36 8.49
N ALA A 17 -9.21 -2.21 9.07
CA ALA A 17 -9.84 -1.72 10.29
C ALA A 17 -11.34 -1.45 10.09
N SER A 18 -11.72 -0.75 9.02
CA SER A 18 -13.12 -0.44 8.71
C SER A 18 -13.94 -1.70 8.53
N TRP A 19 -13.45 -2.66 7.75
CA TRP A 19 -14.11 -3.94 7.51
C TRP A 19 -14.32 -4.73 8.82
N GLN A 20 -13.28 -4.87 9.64
CA GLN A 20 -13.38 -5.61 10.90
C GLN A 20 -14.32 -4.95 11.91
N LEU A 21 -14.24 -3.62 12.05
CA LEU A 21 -15.09 -2.86 12.97
C LEU A 21 -16.55 -2.86 12.53
N GLN A 22 -16.83 -2.76 11.22
CA GLN A 22 -18.17 -2.92 10.68
C GLN A 22 -18.73 -4.32 10.98
N ASN A 23 -17.93 -5.37 10.82
CA ASN A 23 -18.33 -6.74 11.16
C ASN A 23 -18.55 -6.96 12.66
N ALA A 24 -17.93 -6.14 13.50
CA ALA A 24 -18.17 -6.10 14.95
C ALA A 24 -19.43 -5.30 15.33
N GLY A 25 -20.18 -4.77 14.36
CA GLY A 25 -21.43 -4.04 14.55
C GLY A 25 -21.25 -2.55 14.85
N LEU A 26 -20.05 -1.99 14.67
CA LEU A 26 -19.78 -0.57 14.86
C LEU A 26 -20.14 0.24 13.59
N LYS A 27 -20.61 1.46 13.79
CA LYS A 27 -20.85 2.42 12.72
C LYS A 27 -19.55 3.11 12.33
N VAL A 28 -18.99 2.68 11.23
CA VAL A 28 -17.72 3.17 10.71
C VAL A 28 -17.95 4.12 9.54
N CYS A 29 -17.15 5.20 9.48
CA CYS A 29 -16.98 6.01 8.28
C CYS A 29 -15.48 6.03 7.95
N LEU A 30 -15.13 5.77 6.70
CA LEU A 30 -13.76 5.87 6.19
C LEU A 30 -13.67 7.05 5.24
N ILE A 31 -12.69 7.92 5.47
CA ILE A 31 -12.33 8.99 4.52
C ILE A 31 -10.97 8.72 3.88
N GLU A 32 -10.86 8.95 2.59
CA GLU A 32 -9.62 8.83 1.80
C GLU A 32 -9.43 10.09 0.95
N ALA A 33 -8.23 10.64 0.99
CA ALA A 33 -7.90 11.88 0.30
C ALA A 33 -7.87 11.75 -1.24
N ARG A 34 -7.61 10.55 -1.77
CA ARG A 34 -7.62 10.26 -3.21
C ARG A 34 -8.99 9.80 -3.67
N GLU A 35 -9.19 9.82 -4.99
CA GLU A 35 -10.37 9.26 -5.66
C GLU A 35 -10.33 7.73 -5.77
N ARG A 36 -9.47 7.07 -5.00
CA ARG A 36 -9.31 5.62 -4.97
C ARG A 36 -8.84 5.12 -3.62
N VAL A 37 -9.20 3.90 -3.30
CA VAL A 37 -8.65 3.15 -2.17
C VAL A 37 -7.26 2.55 -2.49
N GLY A 38 -6.64 1.92 -1.50
CA GLY A 38 -5.37 1.19 -1.63
C GLY A 38 -4.14 1.97 -1.12
N GLY A 39 -4.22 3.31 -1.07
CA GLY A 39 -3.09 4.12 -0.59
C GLY A 39 -1.83 3.92 -1.43
N ARG A 40 -0.77 3.36 -0.82
CA ARG A 40 0.50 3.01 -1.48
C ARG A 40 0.43 1.73 -2.31
N ILE A 41 -0.59 0.92 -2.16
CA ILE A 41 -0.90 -0.19 -3.04
C ILE A 41 -1.60 0.37 -4.28
N LEU A 42 -1.03 0.10 -5.43
CA LEU A 42 -1.58 0.51 -6.73
C LEU A 42 -1.14 -0.50 -7.78
N THR A 43 -2.11 -1.21 -8.36
CA THR A 43 -1.92 -2.07 -9.52
C THR A 43 -2.53 -1.38 -10.73
N GLN A 44 -1.84 -1.35 -11.86
CA GLN A 44 -2.26 -0.66 -13.08
C GLN A 44 -2.10 -1.53 -14.33
N GLY A 45 -2.96 -1.24 -15.32
CA GLY A 45 -2.94 -1.85 -16.64
C GLY A 45 -3.36 -3.31 -16.65
N ASP A 46 -3.54 -3.85 -17.86
CA ASP A 46 -3.99 -5.24 -18.09
C ASP A 46 -2.91 -6.27 -17.70
N ALA A 47 -1.65 -5.84 -17.62
CA ALA A 47 -0.53 -6.65 -17.14
C ALA A 47 -0.38 -6.64 -15.60
N PHE A 48 -1.34 -6.06 -14.87
CA PHE A 48 -1.37 -6.00 -13.40
C PHE A 48 -0.06 -5.50 -12.78
N CYS A 49 0.48 -4.40 -13.31
CA CYS A 49 1.72 -3.79 -12.81
C CYS A 49 1.54 -3.20 -11.42
N ASP A 50 2.20 -3.78 -10.41
CA ASP A 50 2.18 -3.29 -9.04
C ASP A 50 3.14 -2.11 -8.87
N MET A 51 2.63 -0.88 -8.96
CA MET A 51 3.40 0.37 -8.80
C MET A 51 3.85 0.61 -7.34
N GLY A 52 3.29 -0.14 -6.39
CA GLY A 52 3.66 -0.17 -4.98
C GLY A 52 4.35 -1.49 -4.60
N PRO A 53 3.98 -2.11 -3.46
CA PRO A 53 4.46 -3.43 -3.09
C PRO A 53 4.04 -4.46 -4.13
N SER A 54 4.91 -5.44 -4.42
CA SER A 54 4.66 -6.50 -5.41
C SER A 54 4.81 -7.89 -4.82
N TRP A 55 5.50 -8.02 -3.70
CA TRP A 55 5.88 -9.29 -3.11
C TRP A 55 5.44 -9.38 -1.66
N PHE A 56 5.23 -10.61 -1.21
CA PHE A 56 5.12 -10.98 0.19
C PHE A 56 5.83 -12.32 0.42
N TRP A 57 6.09 -12.66 1.68
CA TRP A 57 6.78 -13.89 2.05
C TRP A 57 5.89 -14.77 2.95
N PRO A 58 6.13 -16.08 2.98
CA PRO A 58 5.35 -17.03 3.79
C PRO A 58 5.33 -16.73 5.30
N ASP A 59 6.32 -16.00 5.80
CA ASP A 59 6.42 -15.56 7.19
C ASP A 59 5.57 -14.31 7.51
N GLN A 60 4.75 -13.87 6.56
CA GLN A 60 3.77 -12.79 6.71
C GLN A 60 2.34 -13.35 6.82
N PRO A 61 1.97 -13.98 7.94
CA PRO A 61 0.73 -14.76 8.07
C PRO A 61 -0.54 -13.92 7.91
N LEU A 62 -0.49 -12.62 8.22
CA LEU A 62 -1.65 -11.74 8.06
C LEU A 62 -1.98 -11.51 6.58
N VAL A 63 -0.97 -11.41 5.71
CA VAL A 63 -1.20 -11.31 4.27
C VAL A 63 -1.80 -12.61 3.76
N SER A 64 -1.20 -13.75 4.11
CA SER A 64 -1.71 -15.07 3.71
C SER A 64 -3.16 -15.29 4.16
N SER A 65 -3.50 -14.93 5.40
CA SER A 65 -4.88 -15.11 5.90
C SER A 65 -5.90 -14.22 5.19
N LEU A 66 -5.51 -13.02 4.75
CA LEU A 66 -6.37 -12.16 3.93
C LEU A 66 -6.56 -12.74 2.52
N LEU A 67 -5.50 -13.26 1.91
CA LEU A 67 -5.59 -13.92 0.60
C LEU A 67 -6.52 -15.14 0.66
N ASP A 68 -6.38 -15.99 1.68
CA ASP A 68 -7.25 -17.15 1.91
C ASP A 68 -8.71 -16.73 2.13
N LYS A 69 -8.94 -15.69 2.95
CA LYS A 69 -10.26 -15.14 3.22
C LYS A 69 -10.98 -14.71 1.95
N PHE A 70 -10.27 -13.99 1.08
CA PHE A 70 -10.83 -13.45 -0.17
C PHE A 70 -10.65 -14.40 -1.37
N LYS A 71 -10.05 -15.58 -1.15
CA LYS A 71 -9.78 -16.56 -2.21
C LYS A 71 -8.97 -15.98 -3.37
N ILE A 72 -8.00 -15.13 -3.05
CA ILE A 72 -7.11 -14.52 -4.03
C ILE A 72 -5.90 -15.43 -4.19
N PRO A 73 -5.66 -15.99 -5.38
CA PRO A 73 -4.51 -16.85 -5.63
C PRO A 73 -3.19 -16.10 -5.53
N SER A 74 -2.14 -16.83 -5.16
CA SER A 74 -0.77 -16.35 -5.22
C SER A 74 0.12 -17.36 -5.94
N PHE A 75 1.26 -16.89 -6.44
CA PHE A 75 2.24 -17.71 -7.14
C PHE A 75 3.67 -17.32 -6.73
N LYS A 76 4.60 -18.23 -6.97
CA LYS A 76 6.01 -18.00 -6.65
C LYS A 76 6.64 -17.01 -7.62
N GLN A 77 7.44 -16.08 -7.09
CA GLN A 77 8.30 -15.25 -7.92
C GLN A 77 9.22 -16.14 -8.77
N PHE A 78 9.35 -15.84 -10.06
CA PHE A 78 10.33 -16.50 -10.91
C PHE A 78 11.74 -16.11 -10.47
N ILE A 79 12.59 -17.11 -10.21
CA ILE A 79 13.95 -16.93 -9.71
C ILE A 79 14.96 -17.85 -10.41
N GLU A 80 14.51 -18.65 -11.38
CA GLU A 80 15.37 -19.61 -12.07
C GLU A 80 16.34 -18.90 -13.01
N GLY A 81 17.62 -19.28 -12.95
CA GLY A 81 18.68 -18.69 -13.76
C GLY A 81 19.61 -17.77 -12.97
N LYS A 82 20.45 -17.04 -13.68
CA LYS A 82 21.53 -16.23 -13.12
C LYS A 82 21.06 -14.83 -12.76
N VAL A 83 21.57 -14.29 -11.65
CA VAL A 83 21.48 -12.89 -11.26
C VAL A 83 22.59 -12.10 -11.95
N LEU A 84 22.30 -10.88 -12.38
CA LEU A 84 23.30 -9.99 -12.93
C LEU A 84 23.66 -8.89 -11.95
N TRP A 85 24.91 -8.46 -12.00
CA TRP A 85 25.45 -7.34 -11.24
C TRP A 85 26.17 -6.37 -12.16
N GLN A 86 25.84 -5.08 -12.06
CA GLN A 86 26.56 -4.01 -12.72
C GLN A 86 27.34 -3.19 -11.70
N ASP A 87 28.66 -3.14 -11.86
CA ASP A 87 29.53 -2.32 -11.01
C ASP A 87 29.45 -0.82 -11.31
N ALA A 88 30.17 0.00 -10.52
CA ALA A 88 30.21 1.44 -10.70
C ALA A 88 30.85 1.89 -12.02
N GLN A 89 31.67 1.05 -12.66
CA GLN A 89 32.29 1.27 -13.95
C GLN A 89 31.38 0.89 -15.11
N GLY A 90 30.27 0.18 -14.83
CA GLY A 90 29.29 -0.25 -15.79
C GLY A 90 29.54 -1.64 -16.35
N LEU A 91 30.52 -2.38 -15.84
CA LEU A 91 30.76 -3.77 -16.21
C LEU A 91 29.65 -4.65 -15.63
N VAL A 92 29.00 -5.42 -16.51
CA VAL A 92 27.96 -6.37 -16.13
C VAL A 92 28.57 -7.77 -16.04
N GLN A 93 28.32 -8.46 -14.95
CA GLN A 93 28.79 -9.82 -14.70
C GLN A 93 27.74 -10.66 -13.99
N GLU A 94 27.89 -11.97 -14.09
CA GLU A 94 27.05 -12.89 -13.31
C GLU A 94 27.39 -12.80 -11.84
N TYR A 95 26.35 -12.69 -10.99
CA TYR A 95 26.53 -12.63 -9.55
C TYR A 95 26.42 -14.04 -8.96
N PRO A 96 27.42 -14.48 -8.18
CA PRO A 96 27.52 -15.86 -7.73
C PRO A 96 26.66 -16.14 -6.48
N MET A 97 25.40 -15.73 -6.51
CA MET A 97 24.46 -16.06 -5.44
C MET A 97 23.03 -16.19 -5.99
N ASP A 98 22.19 -16.84 -5.20
CA ASP A 98 20.78 -17.01 -5.51
C ASP A 98 20.05 -15.65 -5.57
N SER A 99 18.94 -15.62 -6.28
CA SER A 99 18.09 -14.44 -6.35
C SER A 99 17.68 -13.98 -4.94
N PRO A 100 17.83 -12.68 -4.63
CA PRO A 100 17.36 -12.13 -3.34
C PRO A 100 15.84 -12.26 -3.17
N MET A 101 15.12 -12.60 -4.26
CA MET A 101 13.68 -12.85 -4.25
C MET A 101 13.32 -14.31 -3.94
N ALA A 102 14.30 -15.15 -3.55
CA ALA A 102 14.03 -16.54 -3.18
C ALA A 102 12.95 -16.62 -2.07
N GLY A 103 11.94 -17.46 -2.30
CA GLY A 103 10.81 -17.61 -1.40
C GLY A 103 9.74 -16.52 -1.50
N ALA A 104 9.94 -15.45 -2.26
CA ALA A 104 8.92 -14.44 -2.48
C ALA A 104 7.72 -14.99 -3.25
N LEU A 105 6.54 -14.50 -2.89
CA LEU A 105 5.26 -14.77 -3.54
C LEU A 105 4.70 -13.49 -4.15
N ARG A 106 3.92 -13.65 -5.20
CA ARG A 106 3.15 -12.57 -5.84
C ARG A 106 1.68 -12.90 -5.83
N ILE A 107 0.86 -11.87 -5.83
CA ILE A 107 -0.61 -11.99 -5.85
C ILE A 107 -1.07 -11.97 -7.30
N GLN A 108 -1.89 -12.95 -7.68
CA GLN A 108 -2.54 -12.96 -8.98
C GLN A 108 -3.43 -11.72 -9.15
N CYS A 109 -3.41 -11.13 -10.34
CA CYS A 109 -4.06 -9.82 -10.63
C CYS A 109 -3.47 -8.64 -9.82
N GLY A 110 -2.29 -8.81 -9.20
CA GLY A 110 -1.59 -7.77 -8.45
C GLY A 110 -2.10 -7.54 -7.03
N VAL A 111 -1.31 -6.83 -6.24
CA VAL A 111 -1.61 -6.55 -4.81
C VAL A 111 -2.86 -5.68 -4.66
N GLY A 112 -3.21 -4.89 -5.68
CA GLY A 112 -4.43 -4.07 -5.72
C GLY A 112 -5.70 -4.89 -5.53
N ALA A 113 -5.74 -6.14 -6.02
CA ALA A 113 -6.87 -7.03 -5.84
C ALA A 113 -7.24 -7.20 -4.35
N LEU A 114 -6.25 -7.29 -3.46
CA LEU A 114 -6.49 -7.41 -2.02
C LEU A 114 -7.23 -6.20 -1.46
N THR A 115 -6.81 -4.99 -1.79
CA THR A 115 -7.45 -3.76 -1.30
C THR A 115 -8.84 -3.55 -1.88
N GLN A 116 -9.05 -3.95 -3.12
CA GLN A 116 -10.38 -3.88 -3.77
C GLN A 116 -11.35 -4.87 -3.11
N ASN A 117 -10.92 -6.10 -2.85
CA ASN A 117 -11.77 -7.09 -2.19
C ASN A 117 -12.13 -6.67 -0.75
N ILE A 118 -11.19 -6.11 0.02
CA ILE A 118 -11.50 -5.60 1.36
C ILE A 118 -12.50 -4.43 1.27
N ALA A 119 -12.31 -3.51 0.33
CA ALA A 119 -13.21 -2.37 0.15
C ALA A 119 -14.63 -2.80 -0.24
N ALA A 120 -14.76 -3.85 -1.05
CA ALA A 120 -16.07 -4.40 -1.45
C ALA A 120 -16.88 -4.99 -0.29
N GLU A 121 -16.24 -5.37 0.82
CA GLU A 121 -16.90 -5.83 2.04
C GLU A 121 -17.40 -4.68 2.94
N ILE A 122 -17.00 -3.44 2.64
CA ILE A 122 -17.42 -2.25 3.39
C ILE A 122 -18.60 -1.62 2.64
N SER A 123 -19.66 -1.24 3.36
CA SER A 123 -20.78 -0.53 2.76
C SER A 123 -20.31 0.72 2.01
N ALA A 124 -20.70 0.86 0.75
CA ALA A 124 -20.17 1.91 -0.13
C ALA A 124 -20.40 3.34 0.42
N GLU A 125 -21.53 3.54 1.09
CA GLU A 125 -21.88 4.82 1.76
C GLU A 125 -20.95 5.15 2.93
N ASN A 126 -20.19 4.19 3.43
CA ASN A 126 -19.24 4.36 4.52
C ASN A 126 -17.81 4.70 4.03
N ILE A 127 -17.59 4.77 2.72
CA ILE A 127 -16.29 5.13 2.12
C ILE A 127 -16.45 6.46 1.38
N LEU A 128 -15.81 7.49 1.88
CA LEU A 128 -15.80 8.83 1.28
C LEU A 128 -14.45 9.08 0.61
N LEU A 129 -14.41 8.97 -0.71
CA LEU A 129 -13.22 9.28 -1.53
C LEU A 129 -13.13 10.79 -1.81
N GLY A 130 -11.93 11.30 -2.09
CA GLY A 130 -11.69 12.74 -2.30
C GLY A 130 -11.84 13.58 -1.04
N HIS A 131 -11.80 12.97 0.16
CA HIS A 131 -12.04 13.62 1.43
C HIS A 131 -10.78 13.72 2.28
N VAL A 132 -10.34 14.93 2.58
CA VAL A 132 -9.10 15.23 3.29
C VAL A 132 -9.38 15.78 4.70
N LEU A 133 -8.90 15.10 5.73
CA LEU A 133 -8.96 15.62 7.10
C LEU A 133 -8.06 16.86 7.22
N LYS A 134 -8.64 17.99 7.65
CA LYS A 134 -7.96 19.26 7.86
C LYS A 134 -7.76 19.59 9.33
N GLY A 135 -8.78 19.33 10.14
CA GLY A 135 -8.75 19.67 11.56
C GLY A 135 -9.47 18.64 12.41
N LEU A 136 -9.11 18.62 13.71
CA LEU A 136 -9.74 17.82 14.74
C LEU A 136 -10.00 18.66 15.98
N GLN A 137 -11.24 18.68 16.42
CA GLN A 137 -11.66 19.31 17.66
C GLN A 137 -12.11 18.24 18.65
N ILE A 138 -11.60 18.33 19.88
CA ILE A 138 -11.95 17.42 20.96
C ILE A 138 -13.18 17.96 21.68
N HIS A 139 -14.20 17.13 21.83
CA HIS A 139 -15.43 17.39 22.56
C HIS A 139 -15.59 16.39 23.72
N GLU A 140 -16.48 16.67 24.66
CA GLU A 140 -16.72 15.80 25.81
C GLU A 140 -17.13 14.38 25.41
N ASP A 141 -17.98 14.26 24.37
CA ASP A 141 -18.56 12.99 23.92
C ASP A 141 -17.89 12.41 22.65
N GLY A 142 -16.79 13.01 22.16
CA GLY A 142 -16.14 12.54 20.93
C GLY A 142 -15.25 13.56 20.27
N LEU A 143 -15.13 13.46 18.95
CA LEU A 143 -14.29 14.33 18.13
C LEU A 143 -15.10 14.87 16.95
N LEU A 144 -14.90 16.15 16.64
CA LEU A 144 -15.40 16.78 15.43
C LEU A 144 -14.23 16.90 14.44
N ALA A 145 -14.38 16.25 13.30
CA ALA A 145 -13.41 16.27 12.20
C ALA A 145 -13.84 17.30 11.15
N GLU A 146 -12.98 18.26 10.85
CA GLU A 146 -13.13 19.16 9.71
C GLU A 146 -12.55 18.48 8.47
N VAL A 147 -13.37 18.21 7.49
CA VAL A 147 -13.01 17.42 6.30
C VAL A 147 -13.27 18.23 5.04
N GLN A 148 -12.25 18.41 4.20
CA GLN A 148 -12.42 19.00 2.88
C GLN A 148 -12.82 17.90 1.90
N GLY A 149 -14.04 17.94 1.41
CA GLY A 149 -14.57 17.09 0.37
C GLY A 149 -14.65 17.81 -0.99
N PRO A 150 -15.12 17.11 -2.05
CA PRO A 150 -15.30 17.67 -3.41
C PRO A 150 -16.27 18.84 -3.46
N GLU A 151 -17.31 18.82 -2.63
CA GLU A 151 -18.36 19.84 -2.57
C GLU A 151 -18.05 20.98 -1.58
N GLY A 152 -16.92 20.91 -0.87
CA GLY A 152 -16.53 21.91 0.11
C GLY A 152 -16.17 21.31 1.48
N LEU A 153 -16.11 22.18 2.48
CA LEU A 153 -15.83 21.79 3.85
C LEU A 153 -17.07 21.16 4.49
N LEU A 154 -16.89 20.03 5.16
CA LEU A 154 -17.92 19.36 5.95
C LEU A 154 -17.37 18.97 7.32
N GLU A 155 -18.27 18.76 8.27
CA GLU A 155 -17.95 18.34 9.63
C GLU A 155 -18.48 16.93 9.88
N ILE A 156 -17.62 16.06 10.42
CA ILE A 156 -17.99 14.70 10.79
C ILE A 156 -17.74 14.52 12.29
N PHE A 157 -18.81 14.27 13.04
CA PHE A 157 -18.72 13.93 14.44
C PHE A 157 -18.63 12.40 14.62
N SER A 158 -17.66 11.94 15.42
CA SER A 158 -17.48 10.53 15.76
C SER A 158 -17.03 10.39 17.22
N ARG A 159 -17.34 9.24 17.83
CA ARG A 159 -16.87 8.95 19.20
C ARG A 159 -15.38 8.76 19.28
N GLN A 160 -14.81 8.16 18.25
CA GLN A 160 -13.38 7.85 18.14
C GLN A 160 -12.88 8.13 16.71
N ILE A 161 -11.57 8.30 16.59
CA ILE A 161 -10.90 8.43 15.30
C ILE A 161 -9.68 7.53 15.26
N ALA A 162 -9.44 6.89 14.11
CA ALA A 162 -8.21 6.16 13.85
C ALA A 162 -7.50 6.76 12.62
N LEU A 163 -6.27 7.22 12.83
CA LEU A 163 -5.44 7.80 11.77
C LEU A 163 -4.60 6.69 11.12
N ALA A 164 -5.07 6.16 10.00
CA ALA A 164 -4.39 5.13 9.20
C ALA A 164 -3.56 5.77 8.06
N ILE A 165 -2.88 6.86 8.36
CA ILE A 165 -2.08 7.68 7.45
C ILE A 165 -0.62 7.76 7.93
N PRO A 166 0.33 8.12 7.05
CA PRO A 166 1.73 8.31 7.45
C PRO A 166 1.89 9.36 8.56
N PRO A 167 2.84 9.17 9.50
CA PRO A 167 3.04 10.06 10.65
C PRO A 167 3.14 11.55 10.29
N ARG A 168 3.88 11.90 9.23
CA ARG A 168 4.02 13.29 8.77
C ARG A 168 2.69 13.91 8.35
N LEU A 169 1.77 13.14 7.78
CA LEU A 169 0.44 13.62 7.42
C LEU A 169 -0.43 13.81 8.67
N ALA A 170 -0.29 12.93 9.66
CA ALA A 170 -0.95 13.10 10.96
C ALA A 170 -0.45 14.37 11.67
N GLY A 171 0.86 14.64 11.64
CA GLY A 171 1.43 15.86 12.21
C GLY A 171 1.02 17.17 11.52
N ALA A 172 0.49 17.10 10.31
CA ALA A 172 0.01 18.26 9.54
C ALA A 172 -1.47 18.61 9.79
N ILE A 173 -2.19 17.81 10.56
CA ILE A 173 -3.59 18.07 10.94
C ILE A 173 -3.64 19.20 11.95
N ALA A 174 -4.61 20.12 11.82
CA ALA A 174 -4.88 21.16 12.80
C ALA A 174 -5.64 20.55 14.00
N TYR A 175 -4.97 20.43 15.14
CA TYR A 175 -5.60 19.94 16.38
C TYR A 175 -6.07 21.11 17.24
N SER A 176 -7.28 21.06 17.77
CA SER A 176 -7.83 22.11 18.67
C SER A 176 -7.04 22.24 19.99
N SER A 177 -6.38 21.18 20.40
CA SER A 177 -5.40 21.19 21.49
C SER A 177 -4.06 20.74 20.92
N ALA A 178 -3.02 21.54 21.13
CA ALA A 178 -1.69 21.23 20.62
C ALA A 178 -1.23 19.84 21.09
N LEU A 179 -0.69 19.06 20.17
CA LEU A 179 -0.07 17.79 20.54
C LEU A 179 1.14 18.05 21.46
N PRO A 180 1.45 17.13 22.40
CA PRO A 180 2.70 17.22 23.13
C PRO A 180 3.90 17.39 22.18
N GLU A 181 4.80 18.30 22.49
CA GLU A 181 5.93 18.66 21.63
C GLU A 181 6.72 17.42 21.16
N LYS A 182 6.98 16.48 22.07
CA LYS A 182 7.64 15.23 21.73
C LYS A 182 6.87 14.40 20.69
N THR A 183 5.53 14.37 20.78
CA THR A 183 4.68 13.67 19.82
C THR A 183 4.77 14.34 18.45
N GLN A 184 4.69 15.67 18.39
CA GLN A 184 4.80 16.43 17.16
C GLN A 184 6.16 16.17 16.49
N GLN A 185 7.27 16.24 17.24
CA GLN A 185 8.60 15.95 16.75
C GLN A 185 8.74 14.51 16.20
N LEU A 186 8.14 13.52 16.88
CA LEU A 186 8.15 12.13 16.40
C LEU A 186 7.37 11.98 15.11
N LEU A 187 6.19 12.59 14.98
CA LEU A 187 5.39 12.54 13.75
C LEU A 187 6.16 13.14 12.56
N GLU A 188 6.84 14.27 12.77
CA GLU A 188 7.63 14.94 11.73
C GLU A 188 8.90 14.19 11.35
N SER A 189 9.59 13.61 12.32
CA SER A 189 10.88 12.93 12.12
C SER A 189 10.76 11.47 11.66
N THR A 190 9.59 10.84 11.83
CA THR A 190 9.39 9.45 11.42
C THR A 190 9.31 9.37 9.89
N PRO A 191 10.27 8.70 9.23
CA PRO A 191 10.28 8.59 7.78
C PRO A 191 9.15 7.68 7.28
N THR A 192 8.62 8.01 6.12
CA THR A 192 7.72 7.10 5.41
C THR A 192 8.57 6.09 4.62
N TRP A 193 8.44 4.80 4.93
CA TRP A 193 9.19 3.74 4.27
C TRP A 193 9.01 3.78 2.75
N MET A 194 10.12 3.71 2.02
CA MET A 194 10.22 3.73 0.56
C MET A 194 9.65 4.99 -0.14
N ALA A 195 9.42 6.09 0.58
CA ALA A 195 8.87 7.30 -0.01
C ALA A 195 9.81 7.98 -1.05
N GLY A 196 11.11 7.71 -0.97
CA GLY A 196 12.11 8.23 -1.91
C GLY A 196 12.39 7.32 -3.11
N HIS A 197 11.66 6.20 -3.27
CA HIS A 197 11.88 5.26 -4.37
C HIS A 197 10.91 5.54 -5.51
N ALA A 198 11.43 5.43 -6.73
CA ALA A 198 10.63 5.41 -7.95
C ALA A 198 10.61 3.98 -8.52
N LYS A 199 9.47 3.57 -9.07
CA LYS A 199 9.29 2.27 -9.70
C LYS A 199 8.84 2.45 -11.13
N PHE A 200 9.42 1.67 -12.01
CA PHE A 200 9.10 1.66 -13.44
C PHE A 200 8.77 0.24 -13.87
N PHE A 201 7.87 0.11 -14.83
CA PHE A 201 7.59 -1.12 -15.53
C PHE A 201 7.92 -0.93 -17.01
N VAL A 202 8.51 -1.98 -17.61
CA VAL A 202 8.69 -2.10 -19.04
C VAL A 202 8.02 -3.39 -19.45
N LEU A 203 7.13 -3.32 -20.44
CA LEU A 203 6.42 -4.47 -20.97
C LEU A 203 7.12 -4.94 -22.24
N TYR A 204 7.36 -6.24 -22.33
CA TYR A 204 7.89 -6.93 -23.47
C TYR A 204 6.90 -7.99 -23.89
N ASP A 205 6.89 -8.37 -25.16
CA ASP A 205 6.02 -9.42 -25.70
C ASP A 205 6.30 -10.78 -25.07
N GLU A 206 7.57 -11.02 -24.70
CA GLU A 206 8.02 -12.25 -24.05
C GLU A 206 9.17 -11.99 -23.06
N PRO A 207 9.34 -12.83 -22.03
CA PRO A 207 10.41 -12.71 -21.06
C PRO A 207 11.73 -13.28 -21.61
N PHE A 208 12.29 -12.67 -22.66
CA PHE A 208 13.47 -13.13 -23.41
C PHE A 208 14.70 -13.44 -22.53
N TRP A 209 14.81 -12.79 -21.37
CA TRP A 209 15.91 -13.06 -20.42
C TRP A 209 15.86 -14.47 -19.86
N ARG A 210 14.70 -15.10 -19.75
CA ARG A 210 14.55 -16.48 -19.27
C ARG A 210 15.18 -17.47 -20.24
N GLU A 211 15.03 -17.25 -21.55
CA GLU A 211 15.67 -18.07 -22.59
C GLU A 211 17.19 -17.96 -22.58
N GLN A 212 17.71 -16.83 -22.07
CA GLN A 212 19.14 -16.61 -21.88
C GLN A 212 19.68 -17.19 -20.56
N GLY A 213 18.86 -17.92 -19.80
CA GLY A 213 19.23 -18.49 -18.51
C GLY A 213 19.36 -17.46 -17.38
N LEU A 214 18.68 -16.31 -17.50
CA LEU A 214 18.67 -15.25 -16.51
C LEU A 214 17.36 -15.27 -15.71
N CYS A 215 17.44 -14.99 -14.40
CA CYS A 215 16.25 -14.94 -13.52
C CYS A 215 15.51 -13.59 -13.59
N GLY A 216 15.97 -12.65 -14.42
CA GLY A 216 15.39 -11.31 -14.51
C GLY A 216 15.73 -10.39 -13.33
N THR A 217 16.61 -10.81 -12.42
CA THR A 217 17.11 -9.95 -11.36
C THR A 217 18.46 -9.36 -11.74
N THR A 218 18.54 -8.03 -11.66
CA THR A 218 19.79 -7.29 -11.87
C THR A 218 19.92 -6.21 -10.79
N MET A 219 21.11 -6.08 -10.22
CA MET A 219 21.48 -4.99 -9.33
C MET A 219 22.52 -4.10 -10.00
N SER A 220 22.38 -2.77 -9.84
CA SER A 220 23.31 -1.81 -10.47
C SER A 220 23.79 -0.77 -9.47
N GLN A 221 25.11 -0.58 -9.41
CA GLN A 221 25.74 0.54 -8.69
C GLN A 221 25.80 1.82 -9.52
N ARG A 222 25.54 1.74 -10.82
CA ARG A 222 25.62 2.90 -11.71
C ARG A 222 24.28 3.63 -11.87
N GLY A 223 23.16 2.92 -11.72
CA GLY A 223 21.83 3.49 -11.93
C GLY A 223 21.49 3.83 -13.39
N PRO A 224 20.40 4.53 -13.67
CA PRO A 224 19.42 5.04 -12.72
C PRO A 224 18.57 3.96 -12.03
N LEU A 225 18.49 2.73 -12.57
CA LEU A 225 17.77 1.63 -11.97
C LEU A 225 18.72 0.86 -11.05
N ALA A 226 18.50 0.98 -9.73
CA ALA A 226 19.32 0.29 -8.74
C ALA A 226 19.04 -1.21 -8.70
N GLU A 227 17.79 -1.58 -8.89
CA GLU A 227 17.30 -2.97 -8.89
C GLU A 227 16.31 -3.18 -10.02
N ILE A 228 16.40 -4.32 -10.67
CA ILE A 228 15.47 -4.79 -11.72
C ILE A 228 15.02 -6.18 -11.32
N HIS A 229 13.76 -6.50 -11.50
CA HIS A 229 13.19 -7.81 -11.21
C HIS A 229 12.22 -8.24 -12.32
N ASP A 230 12.16 -9.53 -12.57
CA ASP A 230 11.13 -10.12 -13.42
C ASP A 230 9.76 -9.88 -12.78
N ALA A 231 8.87 -9.22 -13.49
CA ALA A 231 7.50 -8.93 -13.07
C ALA A 231 6.48 -9.64 -13.97
N SER A 232 6.91 -10.61 -14.78
CA SER A 232 6.01 -11.37 -15.65
C SER A 232 4.90 -12.05 -14.84
N PRO A 233 3.69 -12.15 -15.38
CA PRO A 233 2.61 -12.93 -14.77
C PRO A 233 2.99 -14.41 -14.71
N ASN A 234 2.19 -15.21 -14.01
CA ASN A 234 2.37 -16.65 -13.99
C ASN A 234 2.16 -17.24 -15.39
N ALA A 235 2.94 -18.25 -15.76
CA ALA A 235 2.81 -18.89 -17.06
C ALA A 235 1.40 -19.51 -17.19
N GLY A 236 0.61 -18.99 -18.12
CA GLY A 236 -0.77 -19.44 -18.39
C GLY A 236 -1.86 -18.37 -18.24
N GLU A 237 -1.48 -17.10 -18.00
CA GLU A 237 -2.38 -15.95 -18.00
C GLU A 237 -2.16 -15.06 -19.22
#